data_d62639b91e3d283ee5e22eca96745357
#
_entry.id   d62639b91e3d283ee5e22eca96745357
#
_cell.length_a   1.000
_cell.length_b   1.000
_cell.length_c   1.000
_cell.angle_alpha   90.00
_cell.angle_beta   90.00
_cell.angle_gamma   90.00
#
_symmetry.space_group_name_H-M   'P 1'
#
loop_
_entity.id
_entity.type
_entity.pdbx_description
1 polymer ?
#
loop_
_entity_poly.entity_id
_entity_poly.type
_entity_poly.pdbx_seq_one_letter_code
_entity_poly.pdbx_strand_id
1 'polypeptide(L)'
;MKIFIFILIIIFNFQSLTKANDVKEFEIEGMSVGDSLLDYFSRTKIKEFINQDSSYSYANGDYVIIGLSKSNQNSVDLNTYQNLGITINKSDRQYEIKSIAGQSYTFANIKECNTKQKKVSEEIRKDLLEENINVDIWENDKWMSGGIVVGKSIMHDFYFDNKSAVRIICYELNEDGKKMANWEVKLDVIINSSEFNQFLIKK
;
A
#
# COMPACT_ATOMS: atom_id res chain seq x y z
N MET A 1 -46.49 43.58 -5.59
CA MET A 1 -45.34 42.96 -6.30
C MET A 1 -44.28 42.67 -5.25
N LYS A 2 -44.22 41.42 -4.75
CA LYS A 2 -43.25 41.00 -3.70
C LYS A 2 -42.06 40.39 -4.40
N ILE A 3 -40.91 41.07 -4.29
CA ILE A 3 -39.63 40.59 -4.80
C ILE A 3 -39.10 39.55 -3.80
N PHE A 4 -39.11 38.27 -4.20
CA PHE A 4 -38.43 37.19 -3.48
C PHE A 4 -36.92 37.25 -3.80
N ILE A 5 -36.14 37.74 -2.84
CA ILE A 5 -34.69 37.65 -2.93
C ILE A 5 -34.30 36.21 -2.53
N PHE A 6 -33.98 35.41 -3.54
CA PHE A 6 -33.34 34.12 -3.35
C PHE A 6 -31.90 34.37 -2.94
N ILE A 7 -31.60 34.29 -1.64
CA ILE A 7 -30.24 34.24 -1.13
C ILE A 7 -29.73 32.83 -1.43
N LEU A 8 -28.97 32.70 -2.51
CA LEU A 8 -28.24 31.52 -2.85
C LEU A 8 -27.06 31.40 -1.85
N ILE A 9 -27.25 30.65 -0.76
CA ILE A 9 -26.17 30.29 0.16
C ILE A 9 -25.30 29.29 -0.60
N ILE A 10 -24.25 29.81 -1.24
CA ILE A 10 -23.14 29.00 -1.72
C ILE A 10 -22.43 28.52 -0.46
N ILE A 11 -22.79 27.31 -0.04
CA ILE A 11 -21.98 26.56 0.93
C ILE A 11 -20.71 26.19 0.18
N PHE A 12 -19.70 27.07 0.27
CA PHE A 12 -18.32 26.66 0.03
C PHE A 12 -18.02 25.58 1.06
N ASN A 13 -18.12 24.34 0.65
CA ASN A 13 -17.40 23.27 1.32
C ASN A 13 -15.91 23.65 1.19
N PHE A 14 -15.38 24.38 2.18
CA PHE A 14 -14.00 24.33 2.49
C PHE A 14 -13.74 22.89 2.93
N GLN A 15 -13.46 22.02 1.96
CA GLN A 15 -12.62 20.88 2.25
C GLN A 15 -11.34 21.53 2.73
N SER A 16 -11.18 21.59 4.06
CA SER A 16 -9.89 21.84 4.66
C SER A 16 -8.96 20.84 3.97
N LEU A 17 -8.02 21.35 3.21
CA LEU A 17 -6.83 20.62 2.79
C LEU A 17 -6.12 20.30 4.10
N THR A 18 -6.58 19.24 4.78
CA THR A 18 -5.85 18.65 5.87
C THR A 18 -4.59 18.10 5.22
N LYS A 19 -3.45 18.73 5.55
CA LYS A 19 -2.15 18.22 5.16
C LYS A 19 -2.04 16.80 5.70
N ALA A 20 -1.53 15.90 4.88
CA ALA A 20 -1.32 14.52 5.27
C ALA A 20 -0.18 14.44 6.31
N ASN A 21 -0.53 14.52 7.59
CA ASN A 21 0.40 14.43 8.71
C ASN A 21 0.58 12.99 9.21
N ASP A 22 -0.19 12.05 8.66
CA ASP A 22 -0.16 10.63 9.02
C ASP A 22 -0.40 9.78 7.76
N VAL A 23 0.20 8.61 7.73
CA VAL A 23 -0.06 7.60 6.67
C VAL A 23 -1.52 7.19 6.56
N LYS A 24 -2.33 7.46 7.58
CA LYS A 24 -3.79 7.21 7.59
C LYS A 24 -4.56 8.05 6.57
N GLU A 25 -3.97 9.13 6.07
CA GLU A 25 -4.59 9.98 5.06
C GLU A 25 -4.37 9.45 3.63
N PHE A 26 -3.49 8.44 3.47
CA PHE A 26 -3.27 7.77 2.19
C PHE A 26 -4.15 6.53 2.07
N GLU A 27 -4.78 6.40 0.91
CA GLU A 27 -5.67 5.29 0.61
C GLU A 27 -5.14 4.44 -0.55
N ILE A 28 -5.33 3.13 -0.44
CA ILE A 28 -5.17 2.19 -1.53
C ILE A 28 -6.51 1.48 -1.72
N GLU A 29 -7.15 1.66 -2.88
CA GLU A 29 -8.48 1.13 -3.21
C GLU A 29 -9.57 1.53 -2.19
N GLY A 30 -9.46 2.76 -1.62
CA GLY A 30 -10.40 3.29 -0.64
C GLY A 30 -10.23 2.73 0.77
N MET A 31 -9.11 2.06 1.06
CA MET A 31 -8.76 1.54 2.39
C MET A 31 -7.49 2.22 2.90
N SER A 32 -7.47 2.55 4.19
CA SER A 32 -6.34 3.17 4.89
C SER A 32 -5.79 2.31 6.01
N VAL A 33 -4.55 2.56 6.36
CA VAL A 33 -3.96 2.01 7.59
C VAL A 33 -4.70 2.57 8.80
N GLY A 34 -5.08 1.69 9.74
CA GLY A 34 -5.90 2.02 10.90
C GLY A 34 -7.38 1.76 10.73
N ASP A 35 -7.88 1.57 9.50
CA ASP A 35 -9.25 1.14 9.27
C ASP A 35 -9.48 -0.29 9.78
N SER A 36 -10.73 -0.60 10.08
CA SER A 36 -11.15 -1.99 10.34
C SER A 36 -11.50 -2.69 9.03
N LEU A 37 -10.95 -3.87 8.78
CA LEU A 37 -11.40 -4.69 7.65
C LEU A 37 -12.90 -5.04 7.72
N LEU A 38 -13.54 -4.93 8.89
CA LEU A 38 -14.98 -5.13 9.06
C LEU A 38 -15.81 -4.04 8.38
N ASP A 39 -15.24 -2.89 8.05
CA ASP A 39 -15.92 -1.82 7.32
C ASP A 39 -16.07 -2.19 5.83
N TYR A 40 -15.25 -3.12 5.33
CA TYR A 40 -15.20 -3.54 3.93
C TYR A 40 -15.70 -4.97 3.71
N PHE A 41 -15.50 -5.87 4.69
CA PHE A 41 -15.82 -7.29 4.56
C PHE A 41 -16.49 -7.84 5.81
N SER A 42 -17.40 -8.80 5.64
CA SER A 42 -17.96 -9.53 6.78
C SER A 42 -16.88 -10.31 7.52
N ARG A 43 -17.07 -10.52 8.83
CA ARG A 43 -16.17 -11.33 9.67
C ARG A 43 -15.92 -12.74 9.11
N THR A 44 -16.96 -13.36 8.54
CA THR A 44 -16.85 -14.67 7.89
C THR A 44 -15.91 -14.60 6.71
N LYS A 45 -16.05 -13.58 5.85
CA LYS A 45 -15.22 -13.41 4.68
C LYS A 45 -13.74 -13.13 5.02
N ILE A 46 -13.50 -12.34 6.06
CA ILE A 46 -12.12 -12.08 6.56
C ILE A 46 -11.48 -13.40 7.03
N LYS A 47 -12.21 -14.24 7.76
CA LYS A 47 -11.70 -15.55 8.19
C LYS A 47 -11.42 -16.48 7.02
N GLU A 48 -12.25 -16.47 5.97
CA GLU A 48 -11.98 -17.20 4.74
C GLU A 48 -10.67 -16.72 4.11
N PHE A 49 -10.47 -15.41 3.97
CA PHE A 49 -9.23 -14.84 3.43
C PHE A 49 -7.99 -15.27 4.23
N ILE A 50 -8.04 -15.22 5.57
CA ILE A 50 -6.94 -15.62 6.45
C ILE A 50 -6.54 -17.09 6.25
N ASN A 51 -7.51 -17.97 5.98
CA ASN A 51 -7.31 -19.41 5.87
C ASN A 51 -6.98 -19.90 4.45
N GLN A 52 -6.86 -18.98 3.48
CA GLN A 52 -6.57 -19.37 2.10
C GLN A 52 -5.07 -19.44 1.82
N ASP A 53 -4.70 -20.17 0.76
CA ASP A 53 -3.30 -20.31 0.30
C ASP A 53 -2.65 -19.00 -0.13
N SER A 54 -3.47 -17.98 -0.46
CA SER A 54 -3.00 -16.62 -0.77
C SER A 54 -2.61 -15.80 0.45
N SER A 55 -2.91 -16.27 1.66
CA SER A 55 -2.48 -15.64 2.90
C SER A 55 -1.17 -16.24 3.39
N TYR A 56 -0.33 -15.40 3.97
CA TYR A 56 0.89 -15.90 4.57
C TYR A 56 1.17 -15.20 5.89
N SER A 57 1.74 -15.97 6.86
CA SER A 57 2.08 -15.46 8.19
C SER A 57 3.52 -15.05 8.27
N TYR A 58 3.79 -13.92 8.92
CA TYR A 58 5.16 -13.58 9.31
C TYR A 58 5.74 -14.63 10.28
N ALA A 59 7.07 -14.78 10.28
CA ALA A 59 7.77 -15.84 11.00
C ALA A 59 7.49 -15.88 12.52
N ASN A 60 7.15 -14.75 13.15
CA ASN A 60 6.74 -14.69 14.56
C ASN A 60 5.27 -15.09 14.81
N GLY A 61 4.48 -15.26 13.74
CA GLY A 61 3.09 -15.65 13.82
C GLY A 61 2.07 -14.57 14.21
N ASP A 62 2.50 -13.36 14.60
CA ASP A 62 1.60 -12.30 15.08
C ASP A 62 0.82 -11.64 13.95
N TYR A 63 1.45 -11.48 12.78
CA TYR A 63 0.85 -10.84 11.62
C TYR A 63 0.55 -11.83 10.51
N VAL A 64 -0.52 -11.56 9.76
CA VAL A 64 -0.87 -12.27 8.54
C VAL A 64 -1.09 -11.27 7.41
N ILE A 65 -0.58 -11.59 6.22
CA ILE A 65 -0.90 -10.89 4.98
C ILE A 65 -2.04 -11.64 4.30
N ILE A 66 -3.10 -10.91 3.99
CA ILE A 66 -4.22 -11.37 3.18
C ILE A 66 -3.98 -10.90 1.75
N GLY A 67 -3.89 -11.82 0.79
CA GLY A 67 -3.78 -11.51 -0.63
C GLY A 67 -5.16 -11.44 -1.28
N LEU A 68 -5.50 -10.28 -1.86
CA LEU A 68 -6.70 -10.08 -2.66
C LEU A 68 -6.29 -9.80 -4.10
N SER A 69 -7.11 -10.23 -5.08
CA SER A 69 -6.77 -10.11 -6.50
C SER A 69 -8.02 -9.93 -7.35
N LYS A 70 -7.87 -9.29 -8.52
CA LYS A 70 -8.93 -9.22 -9.54
C LYS A 70 -9.30 -10.57 -10.14
N SER A 71 -8.39 -11.53 -10.16
CA SER A 71 -8.46 -12.70 -11.04
C SER A 71 -8.50 -14.06 -10.36
N ASN A 72 -8.52 -14.15 -9.04
CA ASN A 72 -8.51 -15.43 -8.31
C ASN A 72 -9.76 -15.62 -7.44
N GLN A 73 -9.79 -16.71 -6.66
CA GLN A 73 -10.91 -17.06 -5.76
C GLN A 73 -11.21 -15.98 -4.70
N ASN A 74 -10.24 -15.08 -4.45
CA ASN A 74 -10.38 -13.89 -3.61
C ASN A 74 -10.64 -12.65 -4.46
N SER A 75 -11.33 -12.79 -5.57
CA SER A 75 -11.61 -11.64 -6.43
C SER A 75 -12.40 -10.59 -5.69
N VAL A 76 -11.84 -9.39 -5.69
CA VAL A 76 -12.47 -8.16 -5.25
C VAL A 76 -12.42 -7.18 -6.40
N ASP A 77 -13.34 -6.26 -6.42
CA ASP A 77 -13.36 -5.22 -7.45
C ASP A 77 -12.30 -4.19 -7.11
N LEU A 78 -11.13 -4.30 -7.76
CA LEU A 78 -10.01 -3.38 -7.62
C LEU A 78 -9.98 -2.45 -8.83
N ASN A 79 -9.87 -1.14 -8.60
CA ASN A 79 -9.89 -0.14 -9.67
C ASN A 79 -8.48 0.08 -10.27
N THR A 80 -7.49 0.24 -9.41
CA THR A 80 -6.15 0.70 -9.79
C THR A 80 -5.13 -0.44 -9.86
N TYR A 81 -5.11 -1.31 -8.86
CA TYR A 81 -4.11 -2.36 -8.71
C TYR A 81 -4.62 -3.72 -9.20
N GLN A 82 -3.71 -4.63 -9.58
CA GLN A 82 -4.05 -6.01 -9.90
C GLN A 82 -4.22 -6.85 -8.65
N ASN A 83 -3.40 -6.61 -7.64
CA ASN A 83 -3.46 -7.30 -6.35
C ASN A 83 -3.35 -6.30 -5.19
N LEU A 84 -3.90 -6.70 -4.04
CA LEU A 84 -3.66 -6.07 -2.75
C LEU A 84 -3.08 -7.08 -1.77
N GLY A 85 -2.14 -6.61 -0.95
CA GLY A 85 -1.70 -7.29 0.26
C GLY A 85 -2.15 -6.49 1.48
N ILE A 86 -2.96 -7.06 2.35
CA ILE A 86 -3.44 -6.40 3.57
C ILE A 86 -2.87 -7.13 4.78
N THR A 87 -2.12 -6.42 5.62
CA THR A 87 -1.54 -6.99 6.84
C THR A 87 -2.38 -6.60 8.04
N ILE A 88 -2.75 -7.60 8.82
CA ILE A 88 -3.46 -7.44 10.10
C ILE A 88 -2.74 -8.22 11.20
N ASN A 89 -2.99 -7.86 12.47
CA ASN A 89 -2.60 -8.70 13.60
C ASN A 89 -3.65 -9.80 13.80
N LYS A 90 -3.23 -11.06 13.87
CA LYS A 90 -4.13 -12.22 14.02
C LYS A 90 -4.95 -12.21 15.30
N SER A 91 -4.43 -11.64 16.38
CA SER A 91 -5.08 -11.55 17.68
C SER A 91 -6.08 -10.40 17.78
N ASP A 92 -6.01 -9.45 16.84
CA ASP A 92 -6.91 -8.30 16.83
C ASP A 92 -8.31 -8.69 16.32
N ARG A 93 -9.32 -8.49 17.17
CA ARG A 93 -10.71 -8.79 16.82
C ARG A 93 -11.39 -7.75 15.95
N GLN A 94 -10.80 -6.55 15.84
CA GLN A 94 -11.26 -5.49 14.96
C GLN A 94 -10.66 -5.62 13.56
N TYR A 95 -9.64 -6.48 13.39
CA TYR A 95 -8.91 -6.66 12.14
C TYR A 95 -8.41 -5.32 11.57
N GLU A 96 -7.81 -4.50 12.44
CA GLU A 96 -7.24 -3.22 12.04
C GLU A 96 -6.14 -3.41 11.00
N ILE A 97 -6.20 -2.65 9.92
CA ILE A 97 -5.20 -2.66 8.84
C ILE A 97 -3.88 -2.06 9.37
N LYS A 98 -2.85 -2.88 9.46
CA LYS A 98 -1.50 -2.49 9.91
C LYS A 98 -0.58 -2.14 8.76
N SER A 99 -0.83 -2.71 7.59
CA SER A 99 -0.18 -2.35 6.33
C SER A 99 -1.10 -2.68 5.18
N ILE A 100 -1.01 -1.89 4.11
CA ILE A 100 -1.69 -2.15 2.85
C ILE A 100 -0.71 -1.95 1.70
N ALA A 101 -0.70 -2.87 0.73
CA ALA A 101 0.16 -2.85 -0.43
C ALA A 101 -0.66 -3.03 -1.71
N GLY A 102 -0.61 -2.05 -2.60
CA GLY A 102 -1.14 -2.16 -3.96
C GLY A 102 -0.05 -2.63 -4.92
N GLN A 103 -0.35 -3.62 -5.77
CA GLN A 103 0.61 -4.24 -6.68
C GLN A 103 0.16 -4.14 -8.13
N SER A 104 1.06 -3.69 -9.00
CA SER A 104 0.87 -3.57 -10.44
C SER A 104 1.95 -4.31 -11.23
N TYR A 105 1.54 -5.08 -12.25
CA TYR A 105 2.42 -5.95 -13.05
C TYR A 105 2.40 -5.60 -14.55
N THR A 106 1.86 -4.45 -14.93
CA THR A 106 1.59 -4.08 -16.33
C THR A 106 2.75 -3.37 -17.05
N PHE A 107 3.96 -3.45 -16.50
CA PHE A 107 5.12 -2.73 -17.03
C PHE A 107 5.92 -3.60 -18.00
N ALA A 108 6.25 -3.06 -19.17
CA ALA A 108 7.08 -3.74 -20.14
C ALA A 108 8.56 -3.84 -19.71
N ASN A 109 9.03 -2.96 -18.84
CA ASN A 109 10.40 -2.94 -18.34
C ASN A 109 10.53 -2.06 -17.09
N ILE A 110 11.71 -2.15 -16.43
CA ILE A 110 11.99 -1.39 -15.20
C ILE A 110 11.96 0.14 -15.40
N LYS A 111 12.28 0.64 -16.62
CA LYS A 111 12.26 2.07 -16.91
C LYS A 111 10.85 2.64 -16.88
N GLU A 112 9.89 1.89 -17.40
CA GLU A 112 8.47 2.26 -17.36
C GLU A 112 7.94 2.26 -15.92
N CYS A 113 8.26 1.21 -15.14
CA CYS A 113 7.94 1.15 -13.73
C CYS A 113 8.52 2.35 -12.96
N ASN A 114 9.80 2.66 -13.15
CA ASN A 114 10.47 3.78 -12.50
C ASN A 114 9.84 5.14 -12.88
N THR A 115 9.37 5.29 -14.13
CA THR A 115 8.63 6.50 -14.54
C THR A 115 7.34 6.65 -13.75
N LYS A 116 6.58 5.57 -13.57
CA LYS A 116 5.37 5.56 -12.74
C LYS A 116 5.69 5.80 -11.27
N GLN A 117 6.74 5.14 -10.74
CA GLN A 117 7.23 5.30 -9.37
C GLN A 117 7.54 6.78 -9.06
N LYS A 118 8.29 7.44 -9.95
CA LYS A 118 8.63 8.87 -9.79
C LYS A 118 7.39 9.74 -9.73
N LYS A 119 6.41 9.48 -10.62
CA LYS A 119 5.16 10.22 -10.64
C LYS A 119 4.40 10.08 -9.32
N VAL A 120 4.23 8.86 -8.81
CA VAL A 120 3.58 8.60 -7.51
C VAL A 120 4.36 9.27 -6.38
N SER A 121 5.70 9.22 -6.41
CA SER A 121 6.55 9.90 -5.41
C SER A 121 6.38 11.41 -5.42
N GLU A 122 6.23 12.01 -6.60
CA GLU A 122 5.99 13.46 -6.74
C GLU A 122 4.61 13.85 -6.23
N GLU A 123 3.58 13.04 -6.48
CA GLU A 123 2.24 13.24 -5.95
C GLU A 123 2.25 13.21 -4.41
N ILE A 124 2.86 12.17 -3.81
CA ILE A 124 3.03 12.06 -2.35
C ILE A 124 3.79 13.28 -1.79
N ARG A 125 4.92 13.64 -2.39
CA ARG A 125 5.71 14.81 -1.95
C ARG A 125 4.91 16.11 -1.99
N LYS A 126 4.06 16.28 -2.99
CA LYS A 126 3.23 17.48 -3.14
C LYS A 126 2.19 17.58 -2.02
N ASP A 127 1.61 16.45 -1.61
CA ASP A 127 0.63 16.39 -0.54
C ASP A 127 1.28 16.59 0.84
N LEU A 128 2.60 16.32 0.94
CA LEU A 128 3.38 16.39 2.17
C LEU A 128 4.18 17.70 2.33
N LEU A 129 3.94 18.72 1.51
CA LEU A 129 4.81 19.87 1.18
C LEU A 129 5.35 20.76 2.32
N GLU A 130 5.11 20.48 3.60
CA GLU A 130 5.62 21.31 4.72
C GLU A 130 6.13 20.54 5.94
N GLU A 131 6.36 19.21 5.84
CA GLU A 131 6.81 18.43 6.97
C GLU A 131 8.24 17.91 6.80
N ASN A 132 8.93 17.72 7.93
CA ASN A 132 10.24 17.09 8.00
C ASN A 132 10.13 15.59 7.69
N ILE A 133 9.86 15.24 6.42
CA ILE A 133 9.79 13.87 5.97
C ILE A 133 11.14 13.47 5.44
N ASN A 134 11.73 12.42 6.02
CA ASN A 134 12.92 11.82 5.49
C ASN A 134 12.54 10.95 4.29
N VAL A 135 13.16 11.24 3.15
CA VAL A 135 13.00 10.45 1.93
C VAL A 135 14.31 9.76 1.61
N ASP A 136 14.30 8.44 1.70
CA ASP A 136 15.42 7.60 1.30
C ASP A 136 15.15 7.00 -0.09
N ILE A 137 16.16 7.07 -0.98
CA ILE A 137 16.10 6.47 -2.31
C ILE A 137 17.20 5.43 -2.41
N TRP A 138 16.78 4.19 -2.67
CA TRP A 138 17.67 3.04 -2.84
C TRP A 138 17.58 2.55 -4.28
N GLU A 139 18.67 2.68 -5.04
CA GLU A 139 18.73 2.23 -6.43
C GLU A 139 19.53 0.94 -6.55
N ASN A 140 19.07 0.03 -7.40
CA ASN A 140 19.72 -1.25 -7.71
C ASN A 140 20.00 -2.14 -6.49
N ASP A 141 19.16 -2.07 -5.48
CA ASP A 141 19.25 -2.97 -4.35
C ASP A 141 18.96 -4.42 -4.79
N LYS A 142 19.74 -5.37 -4.24
CA LYS A 142 19.57 -6.79 -4.56
C LYS A 142 18.35 -7.34 -3.87
N TRP A 143 17.40 -7.81 -4.65
CA TRP A 143 16.28 -8.53 -4.09
C TRP A 143 16.61 -10.01 -3.94
N MET A 144 16.46 -10.51 -2.70
CA MET A 144 16.81 -11.86 -2.30
C MET A 144 15.55 -12.67 -1.98
N SER A 145 15.52 -13.93 -2.39
CA SER A 145 14.51 -14.90 -1.98
C SER A 145 15.18 -16.24 -1.67
N GLY A 146 14.95 -16.78 -0.47
CA GLY A 146 15.56 -18.03 -0.06
C GLY A 146 17.10 -18.04 -0.10
N GLY A 147 17.76 -16.88 0.11
CA GLY A 147 19.20 -16.73 0.03
C GLY A 147 19.77 -16.56 -1.39
N ILE A 148 18.93 -16.52 -2.41
CA ILE A 148 19.30 -16.35 -3.82
C ILE A 148 18.93 -14.95 -4.29
N VAL A 149 19.80 -14.28 -5.07
CA VAL A 149 19.45 -13.01 -5.74
C VAL A 149 18.51 -13.31 -6.88
N VAL A 150 17.24 -12.91 -6.75
CA VAL A 150 16.19 -13.16 -7.74
C VAL A 150 15.87 -11.92 -8.61
N GLY A 151 16.50 -10.79 -8.31
CA GLY A 151 16.30 -9.58 -9.08
C GLY A 151 16.98 -8.36 -8.44
N LYS A 152 16.53 -7.20 -8.88
CA LYS A 152 16.89 -5.90 -8.31
C LYS A 152 15.65 -5.07 -8.03
N SER A 153 15.79 -4.07 -7.15
CA SER A 153 14.73 -3.12 -6.83
C SER A 153 15.23 -1.68 -6.84
N ILE A 154 14.31 -0.78 -7.13
CA ILE A 154 14.45 0.66 -6.92
C ILE A 154 13.37 1.04 -5.93
N MET A 155 13.74 1.65 -4.80
CA MET A 155 12.84 1.93 -3.71
C MET A 155 12.89 3.41 -3.32
N HIS A 156 11.73 4.00 -3.13
CA HIS A 156 11.54 5.32 -2.55
C HIS A 156 10.78 5.16 -1.25
N ASP A 157 11.41 5.46 -0.13
CA ASP A 157 10.84 5.38 1.21
C ASP A 157 10.58 6.77 1.76
N PHE A 158 9.36 6.99 2.23
CA PHE A 158 8.91 8.20 2.92
C PHE A 158 8.66 7.85 4.39
N TYR A 159 9.48 8.37 5.28
CA TYR A 159 9.36 8.12 6.72
C TYR A 159 8.74 9.33 7.42
N PHE A 160 7.72 9.06 8.21
CA PHE A 160 7.01 10.04 9.04
C PHE A 160 7.59 10.07 10.46
N ASP A 161 7.43 11.19 11.17
CA ASP A 161 7.93 11.36 12.54
C ASP A 161 7.37 10.32 13.51
N ASN A 162 6.14 9.87 13.29
CA ASN A 162 5.49 8.81 14.07
C ASN A 162 6.02 7.40 13.78
N LYS A 163 7.06 7.25 12.95
CA LYS A 163 7.66 5.98 12.51
C LYS A 163 6.81 5.15 11.53
N SER A 164 5.71 5.69 11.04
CA SER A 164 5.01 5.10 9.90
C SER A 164 5.78 5.36 8.60
N ALA A 165 5.43 4.66 7.52
CA ALA A 165 6.13 4.82 6.26
C ALA A 165 5.21 4.58 5.05
N VAL A 166 5.48 5.33 3.96
CA VAL A 166 5.03 4.98 2.62
C VAL A 166 6.24 4.54 1.81
N ARG A 167 6.11 3.43 1.11
CA ARG A 167 7.19 2.81 0.34
C ARG A 167 6.71 2.53 -1.08
N ILE A 168 7.49 2.94 -2.07
CA ILE A 168 7.18 2.71 -3.48
C ILE A 168 8.35 1.95 -4.09
N ILE A 169 8.12 0.74 -4.57
CA ILE A 169 9.18 -0.16 -5.00
C ILE A 169 8.91 -0.65 -6.42
N CYS A 170 9.86 -0.44 -7.32
CA CYS A 170 9.94 -1.15 -8.57
C CYS A 170 10.87 -2.35 -8.45
N TYR A 171 10.38 -3.52 -8.84
CA TYR A 171 11.16 -4.75 -8.90
C TYR A 171 11.36 -5.17 -10.36
N GLU A 172 12.53 -5.70 -10.67
CA GLU A 172 12.83 -6.37 -11.93
C GLU A 172 13.48 -7.72 -11.64
N LEU A 173 12.85 -8.80 -12.09
CA LEU A 173 13.35 -10.15 -11.91
C LEU A 173 14.50 -10.47 -12.87
N ASN A 174 15.50 -11.17 -12.38
CA ASN A 174 16.50 -11.87 -13.22
C ASN A 174 15.91 -13.20 -13.73
N GLU A 175 16.70 -13.96 -14.50
CA GLU A 175 16.24 -15.23 -15.08
C GLU A 175 15.84 -16.27 -14.01
N ASP A 176 16.48 -16.27 -12.84
CA ASP A 176 16.12 -17.19 -11.76
C ASP A 176 14.81 -16.74 -11.07
N GLY A 177 14.62 -15.44 -10.88
CA GLY A 177 13.39 -14.89 -10.37
C GLY A 177 12.19 -15.13 -11.30
N LYS A 178 12.38 -15.03 -12.62
CA LYS A 178 11.33 -15.31 -13.62
C LYS A 178 10.85 -16.76 -13.60
N LYS A 179 11.71 -17.70 -13.19
CA LYS A 179 11.29 -19.10 -12.99
C LYS A 179 10.41 -19.29 -11.75
N MET A 180 10.49 -18.39 -10.79
CA MET A 180 9.78 -18.46 -9.50
C MET A 180 8.46 -17.67 -9.49
N ALA A 181 8.29 -16.74 -10.43
CA ALA A 181 7.12 -15.85 -10.47
C ALA A 181 6.60 -15.70 -11.89
N ASN A 182 5.33 -15.37 -12.05
CA ASN A 182 4.65 -15.17 -13.33
C ASN A 182 4.65 -13.71 -13.81
N TRP A 183 5.61 -12.92 -13.34
CA TRP A 183 5.79 -11.53 -13.73
C TRP A 183 7.29 -11.21 -13.89
N GLU A 184 7.63 -10.16 -14.61
CA GLU A 184 9.01 -9.72 -14.83
C GLU A 184 9.32 -8.41 -14.14
N VAL A 185 8.38 -7.47 -14.19
CA VAL A 185 8.49 -6.16 -13.54
C VAL A 185 7.24 -5.88 -12.75
N LYS A 186 7.42 -5.36 -11.54
CA LYS A 186 6.34 -5.07 -10.60
C LYS A 186 6.55 -3.74 -9.91
N LEU A 187 5.45 -2.98 -9.70
CA LEU A 187 5.38 -1.84 -8.80
C LEU A 187 4.57 -2.24 -7.56
N ASP A 188 5.13 -2.03 -6.40
CA ASP A 188 4.42 -2.05 -5.12
C ASP A 188 4.35 -0.64 -4.55
N VAL A 189 3.17 -0.23 -4.11
CA VAL A 189 2.95 0.95 -3.26
C VAL A 189 2.47 0.43 -1.91
N ILE A 190 3.24 0.67 -0.85
CA ILE A 190 3.04 0.07 0.47
C ILE A 190 2.88 1.18 1.50
N ILE A 191 1.85 1.12 2.31
CA ILE A 191 1.62 2.01 3.44
C ILE A 191 1.72 1.16 4.71
N ASN A 192 2.61 1.53 5.63
CA ASN A 192 2.85 0.84 6.88
C ASN A 192 2.48 1.72 8.08
N SER A 193 1.70 1.19 9.02
CA SER A 193 1.54 1.81 10.33
C SER A 193 2.87 1.90 11.07
N SER A 194 2.95 2.81 12.03
CA SER A 194 4.12 2.94 12.91
C SER A 194 4.46 1.61 13.61
N GLU A 195 3.45 0.93 14.14
CA GLU A 195 3.61 -0.36 14.81
C GLU A 195 4.22 -1.42 13.89
N PHE A 196 3.66 -1.57 12.70
CA PHE A 196 4.11 -2.58 11.76
C PHE A 196 5.48 -2.25 11.14
N ASN A 197 5.74 -0.97 10.83
CA ASN A 197 7.03 -0.54 10.33
C ASN A 197 8.15 -0.79 11.35
N GLN A 198 7.91 -0.50 12.63
CA GLN A 198 8.85 -0.82 13.70
C GLN A 198 9.07 -2.33 13.89
N PHE A 199 8.05 -3.15 13.67
CA PHE A 199 8.18 -4.60 13.66
C PHE A 199 9.12 -5.09 12.54
N LEU A 200 9.03 -4.50 11.33
CA LEU A 200 9.90 -4.85 10.20
C LEU A 200 11.37 -4.47 10.44
N ILE A 201 11.64 -3.35 11.11
CA ILE A 201 13.00 -2.85 11.34
C ILE A 201 13.73 -3.63 12.45
N LYS A 202 12.99 -4.20 13.42
CA LYS A 202 13.57 -4.96 14.54
C LYS A 202 14.04 -6.38 14.18
N LYS A 203 13.88 -6.80 12.92
CA LYS A 203 14.37 -8.09 12.39
C LYS A 203 15.71 -7.94 11.70
#